data_b8a3a8bef19818739677bef868dac034
#
_entry.id   b8a3a8bef19818739677bef868dac034
#
_cell.length_a   1.000
_cell.length_b   1.000
_cell.length_c   1.000
_cell.angle_alpha   90.00
_cell.angle_beta   90.00
_cell.angle_gamma   90.00
#
_symmetry.space_group_name_H-M   'P 1'
#
loop_
_entity.id
_entity.type
_entity.pdbx_description
1 polymer ?
#
loop_
_entity_poly.entity_id
_entity_poly.type
_entity_poly.pdbx_seq_one_letter_code
_entity_poly.pdbx_strand_id
1 'polypeptide(L)'
;MIGRKEGDVEHTVRSYRDLVAWQRVRELVREVYLLTAKFPVGERFGLVSQMDRAAVSVPSNIAEGCGRATTQAYLHFLRIARGSSYELETQLLLAEDLGLCTQVASSKVVVRIQEVIRVLQGLIAALERRVEK
;
A
#
# COMPACT_ATOMS: atom_id res chain seq x y z
N MET A 1 -22.61 -16.53 10.70
CA MET A 1 -22.54 -16.26 9.96
C MET A 1 -22.87 -15.87 9.43
N ILE A 2 -22.68 -15.86 9.75
CA ILE A 2 -22.73 -15.49 9.07
C ILE A 2 -23.07 -15.39 8.27
N GLY A 3 -23.50 -15.18 8.09
CA GLY A 3 -23.82 -15.02 7.02
C GLY A 3 -23.64 -15.35 6.03
N ARG A 4 -23.37 -15.86 5.59
CA ARG A 4 -23.04 -16.05 4.58
C ARG A 4 -23.60 -16.06 3.58
N LYS A 5 -24.07 -15.87 3.24
CA LYS A 5 -24.35 -15.92 2.27
C LYS A 5 -24.06 -15.58 1.30
N GLU A 6 -23.96 -15.18 1.28
CA GLU A 6 -23.61 -14.77 0.54
C GLU A 6 -22.90 -14.57 0.17
N GLY A 7 -23.24 -15.03 -0.12
CA GLY A 7 -21.91 -14.87 -0.48
C GLY A 7 -21.18 -14.21 0.33
N ASP A 8 -21.16 -14.25 0.75
CA ASP A 8 -20.61 -13.79 1.81
C ASP A 8 -19.15 -13.86 1.88
N VAL A 9 -18.49 -13.15 1.05
CA VAL A 9 -17.05 -13.09 0.99
C VAL A 9 -16.45 -12.56 2.27
N GLU A 10 -17.11 -11.61 2.88
CA GLU A 10 -16.60 -11.06 4.10
C GLU A 10 -16.56 -12.09 5.23
N HIS A 11 -17.28 -13.16 5.10
CA HIS A 11 -17.26 -14.21 6.13
C HIS A 11 -15.96 -14.99 6.16
N THR A 12 -15.15 -14.88 5.11
CA THR A 12 -13.86 -15.55 5.06
C THR A 12 -12.71 -14.67 5.51
N VAL A 13 -12.93 -13.36 5.65
CA VAL A 13 -11.90 -12.43 6.08
C VAL A 13 -11.99 -12.24 7.59
N ARG A 14 -11.05 -12.84 8.31
CA ARG A 14 -11.05 -12.80 9.77
C ARG A 14 -10.19 -11.67 10.32
N SER A 15 -9.25 -11.20 9.52
CA SER A 15 -8.41 -10.08 9.92
C SER A 15 -7.86 -9.43 8.67
N TYR A 16 -7.22 -8.26 8.84
CA TYR A 16 -6.56 -7.57 7.72
C TYR A 16 -5.50 -8.44 7.08
N ARG A 17 -4.94 -9.39 7.83
CA ARG A 17 -3.88 -10.27 7.33
C ARG A 17 -4.37 -11.19 6.22
N ASP A 18 -5.68 -11.41 6.12
CA ASP A 18 -6.26 -12.23 5.07
C ASP A 18 -6.47 -11.46 3.77
N LEU A 19 -6.33 -10.14 3.80
CA LEU A 19 -6.53 -9.33 2.60
C LEU A 19 -5.34 -9.49 1.67
N VAL A 20 -5.64 -9.80 0.40
CA VAL A 20 -4.60 -9.91 -0.63
C VAL A 20 -3.82 -8.60 -0.73
N ALA A 21 -4.54 -7.47 -0.66
CA ALA A 21 -3.90 -6.16 -0.70
C ALA A 21 -2.83 -6.01 0.38
N TRP A 22 -3.17 -6.38 1.62
CA TRP A 22 -2.23 -6.26 2.73
C TRP A 22 -1.02 -7.16 2.53
N GLN A 23 -1.25 -8.38 2.05
CA GLN A 23 -0.16 -9.34 1.83
C GLN A 23 0.81 -8.84 0.75
N ARG A 24 0.27 -8.27 -0.34
CA ARG A 24 1.11 -7.73 -1.42
C ARG A 24 1.89 -6.51 -0.96
N VAL A 25 1.27 -5.67 -0.16
CA VAL A 25 1.93 -4.47 0.35
C VAL A 25 3.03 -4.83 1.33
N ARG A 26 2.83 -5.88 2.11
CA ARG A 26 3.87 -6.36 3.02
C ARG A 26 5.15 -6.73 2.26
N GLU A 27 4.99 -7.38 1.12
CA GLU A 27 6.13 -7.69 0.26
C GLU A 27 6.76 -6.44 -0.32
N LEU A 28 5.94 -5.48 -0.72
CA LEU A 28 6.42 -4.22 -1.25
C LEU A 28 7.30 -3.48 -0.22
N VAL A 29 6.86 -3.44 1.03
CA VAL A 29 7.64 -2.77 2.09
C VAL A 29 9.04 -3.40 2.19
N ARG A 30 9.08 -4.73 2.16
CA ARG A 30 10.36 -5.44 2.23
C ARG A 30 11.26 -5.05 1.06
N GLU A 31 10.70 -4.98 -0.14
CA GLU A 31 11.49 -4.63 -1.32
C GLU A 31 11.97 -3.19 -1.28
N VAL A 32 11.16 -2.28 -0.77
CA VAL A 32 11.58 -0.88 -0.62
C VAL A 32 12.75 -0.78 0.35
N TYR A 33 12.66 -1.47 1.49
CA TYR A 33 13.76 -1.44 2.46
C TYR A 33 15.05 -2.03 1.90
N LEU A 34 14.93 -3.11 1.11
CA LEU A 34 16.10 -3.70 0.47
C LEU A 34 16.73 -2.74 -0.53
N LEU A 35 15.91 -1.97 -1.23
CA LEU A 35 16.39 -0.99 -2.19
C LEU A 35 17.04 0.20 -1.49
N THR A 36 16.36 0.79 -0.50
CA THR A 36 16.87 1.99 0.17
C THR A 36 18.11 1.70 0.98
N ALA A 37 18.30 0.46 1.43
CA ALA A 37 19.51 0.07 2.14
C ALA A 37 20.76 0.24 1.31
N LYS A 38 20.63 0.28 -0.02
CA LYS A 38 21.75 0.45 -0.94
C LYS A 38 22.02 1.91 -1.29
N PHE A 39 21.16 2.83 -0.84
CA PHE A 39 21.34 4.25 -1.10
C PHE A 39 22.54 4.77 -0.28
N PRO A 40 23.18 5.86 -0.73
CA PRO A 40 24.29 6.45 0.02
C PRO A 40 23.87 6.82 1.45
N VAL A 41 24.82 6.71 2.38
CA VAL A 41 24.58 7.00 3.79
C VAL A 41 24.03 8.41 3.98
N GLY A 42 24.45 9.36 3.13
CA GLY A 42 23.98 10.75 3.20
C GLY A 42 22.47 10.90 3.01
N GLU A 43 21.81 9.89 2.44
CA GLU A 43 20.37 9.95 2.20
C GLU A 43 19.53 9.39 3.36
N ARG A 44 20.19 8.92 4.42
CA ARG A 44 19.49 8.26 5.52
C ARG A 44 18.37 9.11 6.12
N PHE A 45 18.63 10.39 6.33
CA PHE A 45 17.64 11.29 6.93
C PHE A 45 16.89 12.11 5.90
N GLY A 46 17.12 11.85 4.62
CA GLY A 46 16.40 12.48 3.53
C GLY A 46 15.46 11.51 2.87
N LEU A 47 15.73 11.17 1.60
CA LEU A 47 14.84 10.37 0.79
C LEU A 47 14.61 8.96 1.34
N VAL A 48 15.64 8.34 1.91
CA VAL A 48 15.49 7.00 2.52
C VAL A 48 14.43 7.02 3.60
N SER A 49 14.52 7.98 4.52
CA SER A 49 13.56 8.08 5.62
C SER A 49 12.14 8.29 5.09
N GLN A 50 11.99 9.14 4.07
CA GLN A 50 10.67 9.42 3.51
C GLN A 50 10.09 8.19 2.78
N MET A 51 10.92 7.50 2.01
CA MET A 51 10.47 6.32 1.27
C MET A 51 10.07 5.18 2.22
N ASP A 52 10.89 4.92 3.22
CA ASP A 52 10.61 3.87 4.19
C ASP A 52 9.33 4.17 4.94
N ARG A 53 9.12 5.43 5.29
CA ARG A 53 7.93 5.86 6.01
C ARG A 53 6.68 5.75 5.16
N ALA A 54 6.76 6.18 3.89
CA ALA A 54 5.64 6.06 2.97
C ALA A 54 5.28 4.60 2.74
N ALA A 55 6.30 3.75 2.59
CA ALA A 55 6.07 2.32 2.38
C ALA A 55 5.32 1.69 3.56
N VAL A 56 5.77 1.96 4.78
CA VAL A 56 5.15 1.40 5.99
C VAL A 56 3.72 1.94 6.18
N SER A 57 3.48 3.18 5.76
CA SER A 57 2.16 3.80 5.88
C SER A 57 1.10 3.03 5.10
N VAL A 58 1.46 2.38 3.99
CA VAL A 58 0.47 1.69 3.17
C VAL A 58 -0.18 0.51 3.91
N PRO A 59 0.58 -0.49 4.37
CA PRO A 59 -0.07 -1.60 5.09
C PRO A 59 -0.65 -1.17 6.43
N SER A 60 -0.05 -0.18 7.07
CA SER A 60 -0.55 0.29 8.36
C SER A 60 -1.94 0.87 8.23
N ASN A 61 -2.19 1.65 7.18
CA ASN A 61 -3.51 2.24 6.96
C ASN A 61 -4.53 1.23 6.49
N ILE A 62 -4.12 0.23 5.70
CA ILE A 62 -5.03 -0.86 5.33
C ILE A 62 -5.50 -1.58 6.60
N ALA A 63 -4.58 -1.91 7.49
CA ALA A 63 -4.90 -2.62 8.72
C ALA A 63 -5.78 -1.77 9.63
N GLU A 64 -5.45 -0.49 9.74
CA GLU A 64 -6.22 0.44 10.57
C GLU A 64 -7.66 0.53 10.07
N GLY A 65 -7.83 0.67 8.76
CA GLY A 65 -9.16 0.78 8.17
C GLY A 65 -9.98 -0.49 8.32
N CYS A 66 -9.32 -1.63 8.14
CA CYS A 66 -10.00 -2.92 8.27
C CYS A 66 -10.57 -3.13 9.67
N GLY A 67 -9.93 -2.55 10.67
CA GLY A 67 -10.39 -2.66 12.06
C GLY A 67 -11.48 -1.68 12.45
N ARG A 68 -11.88 -0.78 11.54
CA ARG A 68 -12.92 0.21 11.86
C ARG A 68 -14.32 -0.36 11.68
N ALA A 69 -15.26 0.22 12.39
CA ALA A 69 -16.63 -0.29 12.44
C ALA A 69 -17.45 0.06 11.21
N THR A 70 -17.10 1.14 10.49
CA THR A 70 -17.93 1.61 9.37
C THR A 70 -17.17 1.55 8.06
N THR A 71 -17.95 1.39 6.97
CA THR A 71 -17.39 1.42 5.63
C THR A 71 -16.78 2.78 5.31
N GLN A 72 -17.39 3.86 5.80
CA GLN A 72 -16.86 5.21 5.58
C GLN A 72 -15.46 5.35 6.19
N ALA A 73 -15.27 4.86 7.42
CA ALA A 73 -13.98 4.92 8.07
C ALA A 73 -12.96 4.04 7.34
N TYR A 74 -13.37 2.86 6.89
CA TYR A 74 -12.51 1.98 6.12
C TYR A 74 -12.04 2.68 4.84
N LEU A 75 -12.97 3.30 4.10
CA LEU A 75 -12.63 4.05 2.90
C LEU A 75 -11.62 5.16 3.15
N HIS A 76 -11.80 5.87 4.26
CA HIS A 76 -10.87 6.95 4.64
C HIS A 76 -9.43 6.42 4.72
N PHE A 77 -9.23 5.33 5.42
CA PHE A 77 -7.89 4.77 5.61
C PHE A 77 -7.34 4.15 4.32
N LEU A 78 -8.20 3.55 3.50
CA LEU A 78 -7.75 3.03 2.21
C LEU A 78 -7.29 4.14 1.27
N ARG A 79 -7.97 5.29 1.32
CA ARG A 79 -7.57 6.44 0.52
C ARG A 79 -6.23 7.01 0.98
N ILE A 80 -5.97 6.99 2.29
CA ILE A 80 -4.65 7.37 2.81
C ILE A 80 -3.59 6.39 2.30
N ALA A 81 -3.88 5.10 2.34
CA ALA A 81 -2.96 4.07 1.84
C ALA A 81 -2.66 4.30 0.35
N ARG A 82 -3.69 4.62 -0.44
CA ARG A 82 -3.49 4.91 -1.86
C ARG A 82 -2.62 6.14 -2.05
N GLY A 83 -2.86 7.19 -1.27
CA GLY A 83 -2.06 8.41 -1.32
C GLY A 83 -0.60 8.14 -0.98
N SER A 84 -0.35 7.32 0.04
CA SER A 84 1.01 6.93 0.41
C SER A 84 1.68 6.14 -0.70
N SER A 85 0.91 5.35 -1.45
CA SER A 85 1.45 4.58 -2.58
C SER A 85 1.87 5.51 -3.72
N TYR A 86 1.08 6.55 -4.01
CA TYR A 86 1.47 7.55 -5.00
C TYR A 86 2.70 8.32 -4.54
N GLU A 87 2.78 8.64 -3.27
CA GLU A 87 3.93 9.34 -2.70
C GLU A 87 5.19 8.49 -2.86
N LEU A 88 5.09 7.20 -2.54
CA LEU A 88 6.21 6.27 -2.65
C LEU A 88 6.66 6.14 -4.10
N GLU A 89 5.72 6.04 -5.04
CA GLU A 89 6.05 5.96 -6.46
C GLU A 89 6.81 7.20 -6.91
N THR A 90 6.35 8.37 -6.50
CA THR A 90 7.01 9.63 -6.83
C THR A 90 8.43 9.68 -6.27
N GLN A 91 8.59 9.28 -5.01
CA GLN A 91 9.91 9.28 -4.35
C GLN A 91 10.87 8.34 -5.06
N LEU A 92 10.36 7.20 -5.53
CA LEU A 92 11.19 6.22 -6.22
C LEU A 92 11.67 6.76 -7.57
N LEU A 93 10.79 7.44 -8.30
CA LEU A 93 11.17 8.08 -9.56
C LEU A 93 12.19 9.19 -9.32
N LEU A 94 12.03 9.95 -8.24
CA LEU A 94 13.01 10.97 -7.87
C LEU A 94 14.36 10.34 -7.53
N ALA A 95 14.35 9.20 -6.83
CA ALA A 95 15.59 8.50 -6.51
C ALA A 95 16.32 8.08 -7.79
N GLU A 96 15.57 7.62 -8.77
CA GLU A 96 16.14 7.26 -10.06
C GLU A 96 16.75 8.48 -10.75
N ASP A 97 16.00 9.59 -10.77
CA ASP A 97 16.46 10.84 -11.39
C ASP A 97 17.74 11.35 -10.72
N LEU A 98 17.86 11.16 -9.42
CA LEU A 98 19.02 11.61 -8.65
C LEU A 98 20.19 10.61 -8.71
N GLY A 99 20.03 9.50 -9.41
CA GLY A 99 21.09 8.52 -9.55
C GLY A 99 21.32 7.67 -8.30
N LEU A 100 20.36 7.61 -7.38
CA LEU A 100 20.50 6.84 -6.15
C LEU A 100 20.28 5.35 -6.37
N CYS A 101 19.59 4.99 -7.45
CA CYS A 101 19.39 3.60 -7.84
C CYS A 101 19.31 3.52 -9.35
N THR A 102 19.54 2.31 -9.90
CA THR A 102 19.46 2.11 -11.34
C THR A 102 18.01 2.04 -11.79
N GLN A 103 17.77 2.32 -13.07
CA GLN A 103 16.44 2.20 -13.64
C GLN A 103 15.93 0.76 -13.53
N VAL A 104 16.81 -0.23 -13.69
CA VAL A 104 16.42 -1.64 -13.58
C VAL A 104 15.90 -1.95 -12.18
N ALA A 105 16.62 -1.49 -11.15
CA ALA A 105 16.22 -1.75 -9.77
C ALA A 105 14.92 -1.02 -9.42
N SER A 106 14.80 0.25 -9.83
CA SER A 106 13.61 1.04 -9.50
C SER A 106 12.38 0.52 -10.25
N SER A 107 12.54 0.11 -11.51
CA SER A 107 11.41 -0.38 -12.31
C SER A 107 10.72 -1.58 -11.69
N LYS A 108 11.47 -2.47 -11.08
CA LYS A 108 10.89 -3.65 -10.41
C LYS A 108 9.97 -3.23 -9.28
N VAL A 109 10.38 -2.24 -8.51
CA VAL A 109 9.60 -1.76 -7.38
C VAL A 109 8.42 -0.93 -7.87
N VAL A 110 8.61 -0.12 -8.92
CA VAL A 110 7.52 0.67 -9.50
C VAL A 110 6.37 -0.25 -9.95
N VAL A 111 6.69 -1.36 -10.61
CA VAL A 111 5.67 -2.31 -11.06
C VAL A 111 4.87 -2.84 -9.86
N ARG A 112 5.55 -3.14 -8.75
CA ARG A 112 4.88 -3.60 -7.53
C ARG A 112 3.97 -2.53 -6.93
N ILE A 113 4.45 -1.29 -6.92
CA ILE A 113 3.65 -0.17 -6.41
C ILE A 113 2.40 0.00 -7.26
N GLN A 114 2.53 -0.06 -8.57
CA GLN A 114 1.40 0.08 -9.47
C GLN A 114 0.38 -1.05 -9.29
N GLU A 115 0.85 -2.25 -9.02
CA GLU A 115 -0.02 -3.38 -8.68
C GLU A 115 -0.83 -3.09 -7.42
N VAL A 116 -0.16 -2.59 -6.38
CA VAL A 116 -0.79 -2.25 -5.12
C VAL A 116 -1.84 -1.16 -5.33
N ILE A 117 -1.49 -0.13 -6.12
CA ILE A 117 -2.43 0.95 -6.41
C ILE A 117 -3.69 0.40 -7.09
N ARG A 118 -3.53 -0.49 -8.06
CA ARG A 118 -4.68 -1.09 -8.76
C ARG A 118 -5.56 -1.88 -7.80
N VAL A 119 -4.95 -2.66 -6.91
CA VAL A 119 -5.72 -3.46 -5.94
C VAL A 119 -6.47 -2.53 -4.98
N LEU A 120 -5.82 -1.48 -4.50
CA LEU A 120 -6.46 -0.51 -3.62
C LEU A 120 -7.61 0.22 -4.34
N GLN A 121 -7.41 0.61 -5.58
CA GLN A 121 -8.46 1.28 -6.36
C GLN A 121 -9.67 0.38 -6.53
N GLY A 122 -9.46 -0.91 -6.80
CA GLY A 122 -10.55 -1.87 -6.92
C GLY A 122 -11.31 -2.03 -5.62
N LEU A 123 -10.60 -2.13 -4.51
CA LEU A 123 -11.23 -2.28 -3.21
C LEU A 123 -12.00 -1.01 -2.83
N ILE A 124 -11.42 0.16 -3.05
CA ILE A 124 -12.08 1.43 -2.78
C ILE A 124 -13.35 1.54 -3.61
N ALA A 125 -13.28 1.24 -4.91
CA ALA A 125 -14.45 1.34 -5.79
C ALA A 125 -15.57 0.40 -5.33
N ALA A 126 -15.22 -0.82 -4.92
CA ALA A 126 -16.22 -1.77 -4.43
C ALA A 126 -16.92 -1.25 -3.18
N LEU A 127 -16.15 -0.67 -2.25
CA LEU A 127 -16.73 -0.15 -1.02
C LEU A 127 -17.53 1.12 -1.25
N GLU A 128 -17.12 1.95 -2.21
CA GLU A 128 -17.88 3.15 -2.57
C GLU A 128 -19.26 2.79 -3.11
N ARG A 129 -19.35 1.74 -3.90
CA ARG A 129 -20.64 1.28 -4.41
C ARG A 129 -21.56 0.83 -3.29
N ARG A 130 -21.01 0.25 -2.22
CA ARG A 130 -21.82 -0.15 -1.07
C ARG A 130 -22.37 1.06 -0.34
N VAL A 131 -21.57 2.11 -0.20
CA VAL A 131 -21.99 3.32 0.51
C VAL A 131 -23.10 4.05 -0.25
N GLU A 132 -23.07 4.00 -1.58
CA GLU A 132 -24.06 4.68 -2.41
C GLU A 132 -25.43 4.04 -2.34
N LYS A 133 -25.52 2.79 -1.89
CA LYS A 133 -26.81 2.15 -1.71
C LYS A 133 -27.40 2.49 -0.38
#